data_cf67a121d9f97511ace55426de838045
#
_entry.id   cf67a121d9f97511ace55426de838045
#
_cell.length_a   1.000
_cell.length_b   1.000
_cell.length_c   1.000
_cell.angle_alpha   90.00
_cell.angle_beta   90.00
_cell.angle_gamma   90.00
#
_symmetry.space_group_name_H-M   'P 1'
#
loop_
_entity.id
_entity.type
_entity.pdbx_description
1 polymer ?
#
loop_
_entity_poly.entity_id
_entity_poly.type
_entity_poly.pdbx_seq_one_letter_code
_entity_poly.pdbx_strand_id
1 'polypeptide(L)'
;MKTIKAVVGVLQNSANEILIAKRQAHQFMSGFWELPGGKIESNESEQQAIIRELKEELGIIVTDLSIHQTMVYQYTDRIVELSIYTINQYQNTPKGIEGQEIAWTNIKDLSQYKLLPTMAAFINSITLPNKYLITPSNNHHSEAWMRKFDEKLKQGISLIQLRSKVDINSDFIAELYNKCIQNNTKLLLNIPNKTFKEGDCDGWHLTTSEMLKIKSRPCANDKTLGVSTHDLTEALKAQAMGADFVVISPVQATQTHPDTIPIGWEVAKEVVDKLNIPVYFLGGMTINDLNKTLELGAQGIAGVSAF
;
A
#
# COMPACT_ATOMS: atom_id res chain seq x y z
N MET A 1 22.66 -13.51 -1.38
CA MET A 1 22.25 -12.26 -0.73
C MET A 1 22.05 -12.58 0.74
N LYS A 2 22.44 -11.68 1.67
CA LYS A 2 22.31 -11.95 3.11
C LYS A 2 20.85 -11.77 3.53
N THR A 3 20.28 -12.77 4.21
CA THR A 3 18.94 -12.67 4.81
C THR A 3 19.06 -12.19 6.26
N ILE A 4 18.26 -11.20 6.63
CA ILE A 4 18.14 -10.66 7.98
C ILE A 4 16.71 -10.94 8.45
N LYS A 5 16.57 -11.60 9.58
CA LYS A 5 15.30 -11.79 10.28
C LYS A 5 15.13 -10.68 11.31
N ALA A 6 14.00 -10.00 11.31
CA ALA A 6 13.73 -8.88 12.20
C ALA A 6 12.27 -8.88 12.65
N VAL A 7 12.03 -8.24 13.78
CA VAL A 7 10.71 -8.05 14.39
C VAL A 7 10.47 -6.57 14.64
N VAL A 8 9.25 -6.10 14.46
CA VAL A 8 8.83 -4.73 14.82
C VAL A 8 7.47 -4.74 15.49
N GLY A 9 7.23 -3.74 16.35
CA GLY A 9 6.00 -3.58 17.10
C GLY A 9 5.18 -2.37 16.64
N VAL A 10 3.90 -2.61 16.36
CA VAL A 10 2.89 -1.55 16.18
C VAL A 10 2.30 -1.25 17.56
N LEU A 11 2.74 -0.15 18.18
CA LEU A 11 2.13 0.39 19.38
C LEU A 11 1.12 1.46 18.97
N GLN A 12 -0.07 1.41 19.55
CA GLN A 12 -1.11 2.40 19.31
C GLN A 12 -1.60 3.00 20.62
N ASN A 13 -1.77 4.32 20.66
CA ASN A 13 -2.32 5.02 21.81
C ASN A 13 -3.84 5.22 21.70
N SER A 14 -4.46 5.79 22.73
CA SER A 14 -5.91 6.07 22.78
C SER A 14 -6.38 7.11 21.74
N ALA A 15 -5.48 7.88 21.15
CA ALA A 15 -5.76 8.80 20.04
C ALA A 15 -5.63 8.16 18.65
N ASN A 16 -5.44 6.82 18.58
CA ASN A 16 -5.17 6.05 17.37
C ASN A 16 -3.88 6.48 16.64
N GLU A 17 -2.91 7.05 17.37
CA GLU A 17 -1.59 7.33 16.84
C GLU A 17 -0.69 6.11 17.03
N ILE A 18 0.22 5.89 16.08
CA ILE A 18 1.25 4.85 16.17
C ILE A 18 2.58 5.45 16.62
N LEU A 19 3.35 4.66 17.38
CA LEU A 19 4.70 5.04 17.79
C LEU A 19 5.69 4.72 16.68
N ILE A 20 6.51 5.72 16.34
CA ILE A 20 7.64 5.58 15.42
C ILE A 20 8.93 6.01 16.10
N ALA A 21 10.04 5.45 15.67
CA ALA A 21 11.38 5.73 16.18
C ALA A 21 12.30 6.15 15.03
N LYS A 22 13.19 7.12 15.29
CA LYS A 22 14.15 7.62 14.31
C LYS A 22 15.48 6.90 14.43
N ARG A 23 15.95 6.35 13.33
CA ARG A 23 17.23 5.64 13.26
C ARG A 23 18.41 6.57 13.57
N GLN A 24 19.28 6.11 14.43
CA GLN A 24 20.44 6.86 14.89
C GLN A 24 21.56 6.93 13.85
N ALA A 25 22.54 7.82 14.08
CA ALA A 25 23.62 8.13 13.14
C ALA A 25 24.49 6.90 12.76
N HIS A 26 24.61 5.91 13.65
CA HIS A 26 25.41 4.70 13.42
C HIS A 26 24.64 3.59 12.69
N GLN A 27 23.34 3.71 12.53
CA GLN A 27 22.48 2.69 11.92
C GLN A 27 22.41 2.85 10.40
N PHE A 28 22.19 1.73 9.69
CA PHE A 28 21.87 1.75 8.26
C PHE A 28 20.65 2.62 7.98
N MET A 29 20.70 3.50 6.98
CA MET A 29 19.68 4.50 6.69
C MET A 29 19.37 5.43 7.88
N SER A 30 20.43 5.97 8.49
CA SER A 30 20.32 6.97 9.56
C SER A 30 19.36 8.11 9.22
N GLY A 31 18.60 8.56 10.21
CA GLY A 31 17.61 9.64 10.07
C GLY A 31 16.28 9.25 9.45
N PHE A 32 16.12 8.02 9.00
CA PHE A 32 14.82 7.47 8.62
C PHE A 32 14.02 7.08 9.85
N TRP A 33 12.69 7.08 9.71
CA TRP A 33 11.75 6.66 10.73
C TRP A 33 11.22 5.27 10.46
N GLU A 34 11.04 4.48 11.50
CA GLU A 34 10.59 3.10 11.45
C GLU A 34 9.68 2.75 12.64
N LEU A 35 9.05 1.57 12.59
CA LEU A 35 8.45 0.98 13.78
C LEU A 35 9.57 0.50 14.71
N PRO A 36 9.41 0.63 16.07
CA PRO A 36 10.40 0.13 17.02
C PRO A 36 10.54 -1.38 16.94
N GLY A 37 11.76 -1.86 17.11
CA GLY A 37 12.12 -3.27 17.04
C GLY A 37 13.50 -3.49 16.42
N GLY A 38 13.87 -4.74 16.23
CA GLY A 38 15.23 -5.06 15.77
C GLY A 38 15.39 -6.46 15.23
N LYS A 39 16.64 -6.94 15.22
CA LYS A 39 16.98 -8.25 14.67
C LYS A 39 16.67 -9.36 15.67
N ILE A 40 16.26 -10.50 15.15
CA ILE A 40 16.14 -11.72 15.94
C ILE A 40 17.55 -12.24 16.20
N GLU A 41 17.88 -12.46 17.49
CA GLU A 41 19.16 -13.02 17.91
C GLU A 41 19.15 -14.54 17.86
N SER A 42 20.35 -15.13 18.01
CA SER A 42 20.50 -16.59 18.08
C SER A 42 19.82 -17.12 19.35
N ASN A 43 19.02 -18.17 19.19
CA ASN A 43 18.34 -18.88 20.28
C ASN A 43 17.16 -18.15 20.94
N GLU A 44 16.56 -17.16 20.27
CA GLU A 44 15.28 -16.57 20.70
C GLU A 44 14.18 -16.77 19.64
N SER A 45 12.94 -16.82 20.11
CA SER A 45 11.78 -16.77 19.22
C SER A 45 11.49 -15.33 18.79
N GLU A 46 10.68 -15.17 17.73
CA GLU A 46 10.21 -13.84 17.29
C GLU A 46 9.52 -13.05 18.42
N GLN A 47 8.70 -13.73 19.23
CA GLN A 47 8.02 -13.10 20.37
C GLN A 47 9.02 -12.67 21.47
N GLN A 48 10.04 -13.47 21.73
CA GLN A 48 11.09 -13.09 22.67
C GLN A 48 11.89 -11.89 22.16
N ALA A 49 12.22 -11.89 20.86
CA ALA A 49 12.94 -10.81 20.22
C ALA A 49 12.16 -9.48 20.33
N ILE A 50 10.88 -9.47 19.97
CA ILE A 50 10.11 -8.20 20.01
C ILE A 50 9.93 -7.70 21.45
N ILE A 51 9.73 -8.58 22.43
CA ILE A 51 9.64 -8.19 23.85
C ILE A 51 10.97 -7.59 24.32
N ARG A 52 12.11 -8.21 23.99
CA ARG A 52 13.46 -7.72 24.34
C ARG A 52 13.72 -6.36 23.69
N GLU A 53 13.55 -6.24 22.38
CA GLU A 53 13.79 -5.01 21.62
C GLU A 53 12.96 -3.82 22.14
N LEU A 54 11.66 -4.03 22.39
CA LEU A 54 10.81 -2.95 22.93
C LEU A 54 11.16 -2.56 24.36
N LYS A 55 11.70 -3.49 25.14
CA LYS A 55 12.23 -3.18 26.47
C LYS A 55 13.53 -2.38 26.38
N GLU A 56 14.45 -2.75 25.50
CA GLU A 56 15.74 -2.09 25.29
C GLU A 56 15.57 -0.71 24.68
N GLU A 57 14.80 -0.60 23.61
CA GLU A 57 14.59 0.67 22.89
C GLU A 57 13.65 1.64 23.61
N LEU A 58 12.55 1.14 24.18
CA LEU A 58 11.46 1.99 24.70
C LEU A 58 11.27 1.93 26.21
N GLY A 59 11.90 0.98 26.93
CA GLY A 59 11.73 0.76 28.37
C GLY A 59 10.36 0.23 28.78
N ILE A 60 9.59 -0.32 27.85
CA ILE A 60 8.28 -0.90 28.12
C ILE A 60 8.37 -2.40 28.44
N ILE A 61 7.38 -2.89 29.16
CA ILE A 61 7.21 -4.33 29.44
C ILE A 61 5.95 -4.78 28.70
N VAL A 62 6.12 -5.50 27.60
CA VAL A 62 4.99 -6.04 26.82
C VAL A 62 4.35 -7.17 27.60
N THR A 63 3.03 -7.13 27.77
CA THR A 63 2.24 -8.13 28.49
C THR A 63 1.28 -8.90 27.59
N ASP A 64 0.89 -8.30 26.46
CA ASP A 64 0.07 -8.96 25.44
C ASP A 64 0.44 -8.47 24.04
N LEU A 65 0.57 -9.42 23.10
CA LEU A 65 0.89 -9.14 21.70
C LEU A 65 0.29 -10.20 20.77
N SER A 66 0.07 -9.83 19.53
CA SER A 66 -0.38 -10.74 18.47
C SER A 66 0.37 -10.47 17.18
N ILE A 67 0.59 -11.54 16.39
CA ILE A 67 1.16 -11.35 15.04
C ILE A 67 0.18 -10.55 14.18
N HIS A 68 0.67 -9.50 13.55
CA HIS A 68 -0.10 -8.69 12.62
C HIS A 68 0.03 -9.24 11.20
N GLN A 69 1.28 -9.31 10.71
CA GLN A 69 1.64 -9.93 9.43
C GLN A 69 3.13 -10.23 9.37
N THR A 70 3.52 -11.04 8.40
CA THR A 70 4.92 -11.21 7.98
C THR A 70 5.09 -10.67 6.58
N MET A 71 6.26 -10.09 6.30
CA MET A 71 6.59 -9.62 4.97
C MET A 71 8.07 -9.86 4.65
N VAL A 72 8.36 -10.04 3.39
CA VAL A 72 9.74 -10.12 2.89
C VAL A 72 10.01 -8.85 2.10
N TYR A 73 11.08 -8.14 2.46
CA TYR A 73 11.51 -6.93 1.75
C TYR A 73 12.88 -7.13 1.14
N GLN A 74 12.97 -6.95 -0.17
CA GLN A 74 14.22 -7.13 -0.91
C GLN A 74 14.91 -5.78 -1.15
N TYR A 75 15.99 -5.51 -0.42
CA TYR A 75 16.92 -4.43 -0.72
C TYR A 75 17.89 -4.87 -1.84
N THR A 76 18.68 -3.94 -2.35
CA THR A 76 19.70 -4.24 -3.38
C THR A 76 20.80 -5.19 -2.90
N ASP A 77 21.12 -5.17 -1.59
CA ASP A 77 22.24 -5.88 -0.98
C ASP A 77 21.82 -6.98 0.03
N ARG A 78 20.56 -7.00 0.44
CA ARG A 78 20.02 -7.92 1.47
C ARG A 78 18.53 -8.19 1.31
N ILE A 79 18.07 -9.26 1.93
CA ILE A 79 16.65 -9.56 2.12
C ILE A 79 16.34 -9.38 3.60
N VAL A 80 15.22 -8.74 3.93
CA VAL A 80 14.69 -8.62 5.29
C VAL A 80 13.39 -9.40 5.39
N GLU A 81 13.39 -10.45 6.22
CA GLU A 81 12.18 -11.15 6.66
C GLU A 81 11.70 -10.45 7.93
N LEU A 82 10.56 -9.78 7.84
CA LEU A 82 10.05 -8.91 8.90
C LEU A 82 8.75 -9.48 9.46
N SER A 83 8.74 -9.81 10.75
CA SER A 83 7.53 -10.16 11.49
C SER A 83 7.02 -8.93 12.25
N ILE A 84 5.80 -8.52 11.96
CA ILE A 84 5.16 -7.31 12.51
C ILE A 84 4.14 -7.74 13.54
N TYR A 85 4.28 -7.22 14.76
CA TYR A 85 3.42 -7.53 15.90
C TYR A 85 2.58 -6.33 16.29
N THR A 86 1.29 -6.53 16.54
CA THR A 86 0.48 -5.56 17.28
C THR A 86 0.74 -5.74 18.77
N ILE A 87 1.08 -4.66 19.46
CA ILE A 87 1.30 -4.64 20.90
C ILE A 87 0.00 -4.23 21.58
N ASN A 88 -0.73 -5.21 22.09
CA ASN A 88 -2.07 -5.00 22.64
C ASN A 88 -2.02 -4.40 24.04
N GLN A 89 -1.05 -4.82 24.87
CA GLN A 89 -0.89 -4.31 26.24
C GLN A 89 0.59 -4.23 26.63
N TYR A 90 0.95 -3.17 27.35
CA TYR A 90 2.29 -3.00 27.92
C TYR A 90 2.24 -2.13 29.18
N GLN A 91 3.29 -2.22 30.00
CA GLN A 91 3.52 -1.39 31.18
C GLN A 91 4.61 -0.36 30.90
N ASN A 92 4.65 0.69 31.66
CA ASN A 92 5.52 1.87 31.52
C ASN A 92 5.18 2.77 30.32
N THR A 93 5.63 4.01 30.39
CA THR A 93 5.50 4.96 29.29
C THR A 93 6.68 4.82 28.33
N PRO A 94 6.45 4.63 27.02
CA PRO A 94 7.53 4.53 26.05
C PRO A 94 8.43 5.77 26.04
N LYS A 95 9.75 5.57 26.00
CA LYS A 95 10.79 6.59 25.91
C LYS A 95 11.92 6.06 25.06
N GLY A 96 12.62 6.91 24.31
CA GLY A 96 13.82 6.52 23.58
C GLY A 96 14.99 6.27 24.54
N ILE A 97 15.11 5.04 25.05
CA ILE A 97 16.11 4.67 26.09
C ILE A 97 17.53 4.66 25.51
N GLU A 98 17.67 4.31 24.25
CA GLU A 98 18.97 4.32 23.57
C GLU A 98 19.36 5.70 23.00
N GLY A 99 18.57 6.74 23.30
CA GLY A 99 18.79 8.10 22.81
C GLY A 99 18.19 8.39 21.43
N GLN A 100 17.42 7.46 20.88
CA GLN A 100 16.66 7.69 19.65
C GLN A 100 15.47 8.62 19.91
N GLU A 101 15.18 9.46 18.93
CA GLU A 101 13.95 10.27 18.89
C GLU A 101 12.75 9.36 18.62
N ILE A 102 11.67 9.53 19.37
CA ILE A 102 10.40 8.83 19.17
C ILE A 102 9.27 9.83 18.97
N ALA A 103 8.25 9.45 18.23
CA ALA A 103 7.07 10.28 17.99
C ALA A 103 5.80 9.42 17.94
N TRP A 104 4.71 9.97 18.49
CA TRP A 104 3.37 9.47 18.24
C TRP A 104 2.78 10.23 17.05
N THR A 105 2.24 9.53 16.07
CA THR A 105 1.73 10.15 14.84
C THR A 105 0.56 9.36 14.25
N ASN A 106 -0.37 10.06 13.63
CA ASN A 106 -1.42 9.41 12.86
C ASN A 106 -0.86 8.82 11.56
N ILE A 107 -1.42 7.70 11.12
CA ILE A 107 -1.03 7.05 9.85
C ILE A 107 -1.12 8.02 8.66
N LYS A 108 -2.14 8.90 8.64
CA LYS A 108 -2.31 9.92 7.58
C LYS A 108 -1.22 10.98 7.54
N ASP A 109 -0.53 11.22 8.67
CA ASP A 109 0.50 12.25 8.82
C ASP A 109 1.92 11.69 8.60
N LEU A 110 2.05 10.39 8.33
CA LEU A 110 3.34 9.71 8.11
C LEU A 110 4.10 10.22 6.88
N SER A 111 3.43 10.83 5.91
CA SER A 111 4.07 11.47 4.75
C SER A 111 5.02 12.61 5.12
N GLN A 112 4.89 13.19 6.33
CA GLN A 112 5.78 14.20 6.87
C GLN A 112 7.13 13.64 7.35
N TYR A 113 7.23 12.32 7.48
CA TYR A 113 8.40 11.61 7.97
C TYR A 113 9.12 10.89 6.83
N LYS A 114 10.45 10.85 6.88
CA LYS A 114 11.25 10.05 5.96
C LYS A 114 11.23 8.60 6.41
N LEU A 115 10.25 7.84 5.94
CA LEU A 115 10.03 6.46 6.38
C LEU A 115 11.08 5.50 5.80
N LEU A 116 11.49 4.52 6.62
CA LEU A 116 12.25 3.37 6.14
C LEU A 116 11.43 2.61 5.08
N PRO A 117 12.03 2.14 3.98
CA PRO A 117 11.28 1.48 2.90
C PRO A 117 10.40 0.31 3.35
N THR A 118 10.87 -0.50 4.31
CA THR A 118 10.06 -1.58 4.91
C THR A 118 8.82 -1.05 5.63
N MET A 119 8.95 0.07 6.34
CA MET A 119 7.80 0.70 7.00
C MET A 119 6.84 1.31 5.98
N ALA A 120 7.33 1.97 4.95
CA ALA A 120 6.47 2.52 3.89
C ALA A 120 5.67 1.40 3.19
N ALA A 121 6.31 0.27 2.88
CA ALA A 121 5.64 -0.89 2.29
C ALA A 121 4.55 -1.46 3.23
N PHE A 122 4.85 -1.57 4.52
CA PHE A 122 3.88 -2.01 5.53
C PHE A 122 2.69 -1.04 5.63
N ILE A 123 2.93 0.26 5.73
CA ILE A 123 1.86 1.26 5.81
C ILE A 123 0.95 1.20 4.57
N ASN A 124 1.53 1.07 3.38
CA ASN A 124 0.74 0.89 2.16
C ASN A 124 -0.14 -0.36 2.24
N SER A 125 0.38 -1.47 2.76
CA SER A 125 -0.39 -2.72 2.86
C SER A 125 -1.59 -2.63 3.80
N ILE A 126 -1.50 -1.86 4.88
CA ILE A 126 -2.59 -1.71 5.86
C ILE A 126 -3.55 -0.56 5.55
N THR A 127 -3.14 0.42 4.74
CA THR A 127 -3.97 1.59 4.39
C THR A 127 -4.70 1.43 3.08
N LEU A 128 -4.23 0.57 2.20
CA LEU A 128 -4.91 0.25 0.94
C LEU A 128 -6.00 -0.79 1.19
N PRO A 129 -7.23 -0.57 0.69
CA PRO A 129 -8.32 -1.54 0.83
C PRO A 129 -8.09 -2.77 -0.05
N ASN A 130 -8.84 -3.84 0.19
CA ASN A 130 -8.77 -5.05 -0.64
C ASN A 130 -9.66 -5.02 -1.90
N LYS A 131 -10.38 -3.92 -2.12
CA LYS A 131 -11.22 -3.68 -3.31
C LYS A 131 -10.81 -2.39 -3.98
N TYR A 132 -10.41 -2.46 -5.25
CA TYR A 132 -10.04 -1.33 -6.06
C TYR A 132 -11.00 -1.21 -7.26
N LEU A 133 -11.97 -0.31 -7.18
CA LEU A 133 -12.93 -0.07 -8.27
C LEU A 133 -12.27 0.73 -9.38
N ILE A 134 -12.40 0.25 -10.62
CA ILE A 134 -12.04 0.98 -11.83
C ILE A 134 -13.34 1.42 -12.52
N THR A 135 -13.52 2.71 -12.76
CA THR A 135 -14.72 3.17 -13.47
C THR A 135 -14.68 2.77 -14.94
N PRO A 136 -15.85 2.51 -15.57
CA PRO A 136 -15.93 2.40 -17.03
C PRO A 136 -15.35 3.66 -17.69
N SER A 137 -14.64 3.50 -18.80
CA SER A 137 -13.90 4.60 -19.47
C SER A 137 -14.75 5.47 -20.40
N ASN A 138 -16.05 5.32 -20.41
CA ASN A 138 -17.00 6.02 -21.30
C ASN A 138 -18.26 6.45 -20.54
N ASN A 139 -19.01 7.38 -21.15
CA ASN A 139 -20.30 7.86 -20.65
C ASN A 139 -20.31 8.46 -19.23
N HIS A 140 -19.19 9.08 -18.80
CA HIS A 140 -19.03 9.65 -17.46
C HIS A 140 -20.10 10.70 -17.08
N HIS A 141 -20.61 11.44 -18.06
CA HIS A 141 -21.62 12.50 -17.84
C HIS A 141 -23.06 11.99 -17.84
N SER A 142 -23.31 10.69 -18.01
CA SER A 142 -24.68 10.16 -17.96
C SER A 142 -25.17 10.02 -16.53
N GLU A 143 -26.47 10.30 -16.30
CA GLU A 143 -27.12 10.08 -15.01
C GLU A 143 -27.01 8.63 -14.53
N ALA A 144 -27.01 7.67 -15.44
CA ALA A 144 -26.89 6.26 -15.12
C ALA A 144 -25.48 5.93 -14.58
N TRP A 145 -24.43 6.57 -15.13
CA TRP A 145 -23.05 6.43 -14.65
C TRP A 145 -22.92 7.04 -13.25
N MET A 146 -23.45 8.26 -13.03
CA MET A 146 -23.42 8.93 -11.72
C MET A 146 -24.17 8.12 -10.66
N ARG A 147 -25.34 7.57 -10.95
CA ARG A 147 -26.07 6.70 -10.00
C ARG A 147 -25.22 5.49 -9.60
N LYS A 148 -24.61 4.81 -10.56
CA LYS A 148 -23.71 3.67 -10.27
C LYS A 148 -22.51 4.08 -9.43
N PHE A 149 -21.94 5.24 -9.69
CA PHE A 149 -20.82 5.78 -8.89
C PHE A 149 -21.27 6.01 -7.43
N ASP A 150 -22.39 6.70 -7.22
CA ASP A 150 -22.97 6.95 -5.90
C ASP A 150 -23.35 5.64 -5.16
N GLU A 151 -23.86 4.63 -5.89
CA GLU A 151 -24.12 3.30 -5.34
C GLU A 151 -22.85 2.63 -4.83
N LYS A 152 -21.72 2.74 -5.55
CA LYS A 152 -20.44 2.18 -5.14
C LYS A 152 -19.87 2.85 -3.90
N LEU A 153 -20.01 4.16 -3.80
CA LEU A 153 -19.66 4.91 -2.58
C LEU A 153 -20.48 4.42 -1.38
N LYS A 154 -21.80 4.29 -1.53
CA LYS A 154 -22.71 3.77 -0.48
C LYS A 154 -22.39 2.31 -0.09
N GLN A 155 -21.88 1.49 -1.00
CA GLN A 155 -21.41 0.13 -0.73
C GLN A 155 -20.08 0.08 0.03
N GLY A 156 -19.47 1.23 0.38
CA GLY A 156 -18.22 1.32 1.14
C GLY A 156 -16.96 1.04 0.33
N ILE A 157 -17.01 1.22 -0.99
CA ILE A 157 -15.79 1.19 -1.81
C ILE A 157 -14.94 2.39 -1.43
N SER A 158 -13.73 2.14 -0.94
CA SER A 158 -12.84 3.18 -0.38
C SER A 158 -11.62 3.51 -1.26
N LEU A 159 -11.50 2.88 -2.43
CA LEU A 159 -10.49 3.21 -3.43
C LEU A 159 -11.09 3.09 -4.83
N ILE A 160 -11.06 4.19 -5.57
CA ILE A 160 -11.65 4.28 -6.92
C ILE A 160 -10.63 4.88 -7.89
N GLN A 161 -10.55 4.29 -9.09
CA GLN A 161 -9.86 4.87 -10.23
C GLN A 161 -10.89 5.49 -11.17
N LEU A 162 -10.84 6.81 -11.35
CA LEU A 162 -11.52 7.46 -12.47
C LEU A 162 -10.70 7.22 -13.73
N ARG A 163 -11.19 6.29 -14.56
CA ARG A 163 -10.54 5.94 -15.81
C ARG A 163 -11.25 6.61 -16.99
N SER A 164 -10.49 7.33 -17.81
CA SER A 164 -11.00 7.87 -19.07
C SER A 164 -9.95 7.76 -20.17
N LYS A 165 -10.42 7.60 -21.40
CA LYS A 165 -9.59 7.66 -22.62
C LYS A 165 -9.64 9.04 -23.29
N VAL A 166 -10.51 9.93 -22.80
CA VAL A 166 -10.69 11.30 -23.26
C VAL A 166 -10.53 12.25 -22.09
N ASP A 167 -10.27 13.51 -22.39
CA ASP A 167 -10.18 14.55 -21.37
C ASP A 167 -11.50 14.70 -20.61
N ILE A 168 -11.38 14.91 -19.32
CA ILE A 168 -12.50 15.17 -18.41
C ILE A 168 -12.39 16.59 -17.88
N ASN A 169 -13.54 17.27 -17.82
CA ASN A 169 -13.63 18.61 -17.25
C ASN A 169 -13.20 18.61 -15.77
N SER A 170 -12.40 19.60 -15.36
CA SER A 170 -11.91 19.77 -13.99
C SER A 170 -13.04 19.90 -12.98
N ASP A 171 -14.14 20.59 -13.32
CA ASP A 171 -15.27 20.77 -12.40
C ASP A 171 -15.97 19.44 -12.11
N PHE A 172 -16.05 18.56 -13.11
CA PHE A 172 -16.58 17.21 -12.92
C PHE A 172 -15.66 16.34 -12.04
N ILE A 173 -14.35 16.46 -12.21
CA ILE A 173 -13.38 15.78 -11.34
C ILE A 173 -13.54 16.27 -9.89
N ALA A 174 -13.64 17.58 -9.68
CA ALA A 174 -13.83 18.18 -8.37
C ALA A 174 -15.16 17.74 -7.72
N GLU A 175 -16.25 17.63 -8.49
CA GLU A 175 -17.53 17.07 -8.02
C GLU A 175 -17.38 15.64 -7.52
N LEU A 176 -16.75 14.77 -8.32
CA LEU A 176 -16.51 13.37 -7.94
C LEU A 176 -15.60 13.26 -6.72
N TYR A 177 -14.56 14.08 -6.66
CA TYR A 177 -13.64 14.09 -5.53
C TYR A 177 -14.33 14.51 -4.23
N ASN A 178 -15.18 15.54 -4.27
CA ASN A 178 -15.99 15.95 -3.12
C ASN A 178 -16.90 14.82 -2.62
N LYS A 179 -17.54 14.08 -3.55
CA LYS A 179 -18.34 12.89 -3.19
C LYS A 179 -17.47 11.80 -2.55
N CYS A 180 -16.26 11.58 -3.06
CA CYS A 180 -15.30 10.63 -2.50
C CYS A 180 -14.88 11.03 -1.08
N ILE A 181 -14.53 12.28 -0.83
CA ILE A 181 -14.17 12.81 0.50
C ILE A 181 -15.32 12.56 1.50
N GLN A 182 -16.56 12.86 1.13
CA GLN A 182 -17.75 12.68 2.00
C GLN A 182 -17.97 11.20 2.37
N ASN A 183 -17.45 10.26 1.59
CA ASN A 183 -17.59 8.82 1.80
C ASN A 183 -16.27 8.14 2.25
N ASN A 184 -15.24 8.89 2.67
CA ASN A 184 -13.92 8.37 3.03
C ASN A 184 -13.30 7.48 1.94
N THR A 185 -13.48 7.86 0.69
CA THR A 185 -13.02 7.13 -0.48
C THR A 185 -11.85 7.88 -1.12
N LYS A 186 -10.76 7.19 -1.45
CA LYS A 186 -9.65 7.73 -2.24
C LYS A 186 -10.00 7.70 -3.73
N LEU A 187 -9.75 8.82 -4.42
CA LEU A 187 -9.91 8.94 -5.86
C LEU A 187 -8.55 9.05 -6.55
N LEU A 188 -8.23 8.07 -7.39
CA LEU A 188 -7.05 8.10 -8.28
C LEU A 188 -7.46 8.41 -9.70
N LEU A 189 -6.68 9.22 -10.40
CA LEU A 189 -6.95 9.62 -11.77
C LEU A 189 -6.11 8.80 -12.76
N ASN A 190 -6.76 8.24 -13.77
CA ASN A 190 -6.17 7.64 -14.97
C ASN A 190 -6.84 8.26 -16.20
N ILE A 191 -6.41 9.47 -16.54
CA ILE A 191 -6.96 10.29 -17.61
C ILE A 191 -5.82 10.84 -18.49
N PRO A 192 -6.05 11.11 -19.79
CA PRO A 192 -5.00 11.55 -20.72
C PRO A 192 -4.39 12.89 -20.34
N ASN A 193 -5.21 13.86 -20.05
CA ASN A 193 -4.77 15.21 -19.71
C ASN A 193 -4.71 15.38 -18.18
N LYS A 194 -3.50 15.51 -17.63
CA LYS A 194 -3.25 15.64 -16.20
C LYS A 194 -3.24 17.11 -15.73
N THR A 195 -3.95 17.99 -16.44
CA THR A 195 -4.11 19.41 -16.07
C THR A 195 -5.25 19.60 -15.07
N PHE A 196 -5.16 18.97 -13.92
CA PHE A 196 -6.07 19.19 -12.79
C PHE A 196 -5.32 19.92 -11.67
N LYS A 197 -6.08 20.59 -10.81
CA LYS A 197 -5.52 21.26 -9.65
C LYS A 197 -5.04 20.21 -8.65
N GLU A 198 -3.94 20.47 -7.98
CA GLU A 198 -3.27 19.55 -7.04
C GLU A 198 -4.18 19.04 -5.90
N GLY A 199 -5.32 19.71 -5.67
CA GLY A 199 -6.33 19.35 -4.66
C GLY A 199 -7.47 18.45 -5.13
N ASP A 200 -7.54 18.07 -6.42
CA ASP A 200 -8.73 17.41 -6.98
C ASP A 200 -8.66 15.88 -6.97
N CYS A 201 -7.66 15.26 -6.33
CA CYS A 201 -7.55 13.82 -6.19
C CYS A 201 -6.56 13.40 -5.10
N ASP A 202 -6.62 12.12 -4.71
CA ASP A 202 -5.68 11.51 -3.77
C ASP A 202 -4.44 10.91 -4.46
N GLY A 203 -4.44 10.84 -5.80
CA GLY A 203 -3.31 10.30 -6.51
C GLY A 203 -3.58 9.95 -7.96
N TRP A 204 -2.64 9.23 -8.55
CA TRP A 204 -2.65 8.87 -9.96
C TRP A 204 -2.57 7.36 -10.14
N HIS A 205 -3.15 6.90 -11.24
CA HIS A 205 -2.93 5.56 -11.75
C HIS A 205 -2.35 5.65 -13.15
N LEU A 206 -1.14 5.11 -13.34
CA LEU A 206 -0.48 5.08 -14.64
C LEU A 206 -0.75 3.78 -15.36
N THR A 207 -0.90 3.86 -16.66
CA THR A 207 -0.75 2.70 -17.54
C THR A 207 0.74 2.32 -17.67
N THR A 208 1.04 1.09 -18.07
CA THR A 208 2.41 0.65 -18.40
C THR A 208 3.06 1.61 -19.41
N SER A 209 2.34 2.00 -20.46
CA SER A 209 2.88 2.86 -21.52
C SER A 209 3.23 4.27 -21.01
N GLU A 210 2.52 4.80 -20.03
CA GLU A 210 2.86 6.08 -19.38
C GLU A 210 4.06 5.92 -18.46
N MET A 211 4.07 4.86 -17.63
CA MET A 211 5.17 4.55 -16.73
C MET A 211 6.51 4.42 -17.49
N LEU A 212 6.51 3.76 -18.64
CA LEU A 212 7.73 3.57 -19.45
C LEU A 212 8.30 4.86 -20.06
N LYS A 213 7.50 5.94 -20.13
CA LYS A 213 7.92 7.23 -20.68
C LYS A 213 8.55 8.18 -19.66
N ILE A 214 8.45 7.86 -18.36
CA ILE A 214 8.94 8.70 -17.28
C ILE A 214 10.09 8.01 -16.53
N LYS A 215 10.96 8.81 -15.91
CA LYS A 215 12.17 8.30 -15.22
C LYS A 215 12.03 8.26 -13.70
N SER A 216 11.05 8.97 -13.16
CA SER A 216 10.84 9.13 -11.72
C SER A 216 9.37 9.29 -11.40
N ARG A 217 9.02 9.13 -10.14
CA ARG A 217 7.66 9.33 -9.61
C ARG A 217 7.11 10.70 -10.07
N PRO A 218 5.91 10.74 -10.71
CA PRO A 218 5.37 11.96 -11.31
C PRO A 218 4.54 12.81 -10.35
N CYS A 219 4.33 12.37 -9.11
CA CYS A 219 3.53 13.07 -8.11
C CYS A 219 4.27 13.16 -6.77
N ALA A 220 3.82 14.07 -5.90
CA ALA A 220 4.34 14.24 -4.56
C ALA A 220 4.16 12.97 -3.70
N ASN A 221 4.95 12.82 -2.63
CA ASN A 221 4.97 11.61 -1.82
C ASN A 221 3.70 11.42 -0.97
N ASP A 222 2.93 12.46 -0.75
CA ASP A 222 1.62 12.42 -0.07
C ASP A 222 0.48 11.94 -0.99
N LYS A 223 0.73 11.82 -2.31
CA LYS A 223 -0.22 11.32 -3.29
C LYS A 223 0.01 9.83 -3.57
N THR A 224 -1.05 9.07 -3.67
CA THR A 224 -0.98 7.63 -3.99
C THR A 224 -0.68 7.41 -5.48
N LEU A 225 0.30 6.56 -5.78
CA LEU A 225 0.66 6.18 -7.15
C LEU A 225 0.41 4.70 -7.40
N GLY A 226 -0.61 4.39 -8.18
CA GLY A 226 -0.85 3.05 -8.72
C GLY A 226 -0.31 2.90 -10.14
N VAL A 227 0.08 1.69 -10.54
CA VAL A 227 0.57 1.39 -11.90
C VAL A 227 -0.01 0.08 -12.39
N SER A 228 -0.57 0.08 -13.62
CA SER A 228 -0.94 -1.16 -14.32
C SER A 228 0.30 -1.84 -14.89
N THR A 229 0.39 -3.17 -14.74
CA THR A 229 1.51 -3.98 -15.22
C THR A 229 0.99 -5.32 -15.75
N HIS A 230 1.79 -5.97 -16.63
CA HIS A 230 1.40 -7.21 -17.29
C HIS A 230 2.38 -8.37 -17.02
N ASP A 231 3.55 -8.06 -16.48
CA ASP A 231 4.56 -9.03 -16.10
C ASP A 231 5.40 -8.53 -14.91
N LEU A 232 6.27 -9.42 -14.41
CA LEU A 232 7.18 -9.12 -13.30
C LEU A 232 8.17 -7.99 -13.62
N THR A 233 8.64 -7.89 -14.87
CA THR A 233 9.62 -6.88 -15.28
C THR A 233 9.02 -5.47 -15.19
N GLU A 234 7.79 -5.30 -15.68
CA GLU A 234 7.05 -4.05 -15.57
C GLU A 234 6.74 -3.71 -14.10
N ALA A 235 6.34 -4.71 -13.31
CA ALA A 235 6.03 -4.53 -11.90
C ALA A 235 7.26 -4.10 -11.08
N LEU A 236 8.43 -4.68 -11.32
CA LEU A 236 9.69 -4.25 -10.70
C LEU A 236 10.10 -2.83 -11.11
N LYS A 237 9.86 -2.43 -12.37
CA LYS A 237 10.11 -1.05 -12.82
C LYS A 237 9.17 -0.06 -12.13
N ALA A 238 7.88 -0.40 -12.00
CA ALA A 238 6.92 0.42 -11.29
C ALA A 238 7.34 0.62 -9.82
N GLN A 239 7.74 -0.45 -9.14
CA GLN A 239 8.29 -0.37 -7.78
C GLN A 239 9.55 0.51 -7.70
N ALA A 240 10.50 0.31 -8.60
CA ALA A 240 11.74 1.10 -8.64
C ALA A 240 11.50 2.60 -8.90
N MET A 241 10.43 2.94 -9.61
CA MET A 241 9.98 4.31 -9.85
C MET A 241 9.30 4.93 -8.62
N GLY A 242 8.95 4.14 -7.60
CA GLY A 242 8.29 4.59 -6.39
C GLY A 242 6.75 4.47 -6.44
N ALA A 243 6.20 3.51 -7.18
CA ALA A 243 4.79 3.17 -7.08
C ALA A 243 4.43 2.68 -5.67
N ASP A 244 3.26 3.06 -5.17
CA ASP A 244 2.74 2.60 -3.88
C ASP A 244 2.08 1.24 -3.99
N PHE A 245 1.57 0.89 -5.17
CA PHE A 245 1.04 -0.43 -5.50
C PHE A 245 1.04 -0.67 -7.01
N VAL A 246 0.93 -1.92 -7.40
CA VAL A 246 0.72 -2.31 -8.80
C VAL A 246 -0.59 -3.07 -8.99
N VAL A 247 -1.09 -3.04 -10.21
CA VAL A 247 -2.21 -3.88 -10.66
C VAL A 247 -1.67 -4.80 -11.73
N ILE A 248 -1.64 -6.10 -11.45
CA ILE A 248 -1.21 -7.12 -12.43
C ILE A 248 -2.41 -7.66 -13.22
N SER A 249 -2.31 -7.71 -14.54
CA SER A 249 -3.42 -8.13 -15.41
C SER A 249 -2.97 -8.66 -16.77
N PRO A 250 -3.83 -9.51 -17.41
CA PRO A 250 -5.01 -10.13 -16.85
C PRO A 250 -4.69 -11.44 -16.12
N VAL A 251 -5.20 -11.65 -14.91
CA VAL A 251 -4.99 -12.89 -14.16
C VAL A 251 -5.85 -14.03 -14.68
N GLN A 252 -7.11 -13.74 -15.01
CA GLN A 252 -8.06 -14.69 -15.62
C GLN A 252 -8.58 -14.16 -16.96
N ALA A 253 -9.19 -15.01 -17.76
CA ALA A 253 -9.84 -14.61 -19.01
C ALA A 253 -10.90 -13.51 -18.75
N THR A 254 -10.92 -12.50 -19.60
CA THR A 254 -11.81 -11.35 -19.44
C THR A 254 -12.57 -11.04 -20.71
N GLN A 255 -13.84 -10.69 -20.57
CA GLN A 255 -14.67 -10.29 -21.70
C GLN A 255 -14.22 -8.95 -22.33
N THR A 256 -13.55 -8.10 -21.57
CA THR A 256 -13.07 -6.80 -22.05
C THR A 256 -11.94 -6.93 -23.06
N HIS A 257 -11.13 -7.99 -22.96
CA HIS A 257 -10.00 -8.29 -23.86
C HIS A 257 -9.94 -9.79 -24.10
N PRO A 258 -10.88 -10.36 -24.89
CA PRO A 258 -11.04 -11.81 -25.06
C PRO A 258 -9.82 -12.49 -25.72
N ASP A 259 -9.08 -11.74 -26.53
CA ASP A 259 -7.89 -12.25 -27.25
C ASP A 259 -6.60 -12.21 -26.39
N THR A 260 -6.65 -11.68 -25.18
CA THR A 260 -5.47 -11.61 -24.32
C THR A 260 -5.36 -12.88 -23.49
N ILE A 261 -4.23 -13.57 -23.61
CA ILE A 261 -3.94 -14.77 -22.82
C ILE A 261 -3.75 -14.36 -21.36
N PRO A 262 -4.51 -14.93 -20.41
CA PRO A 262 -4.32 -14.63 -18.99
C PRO A 262 -3.00 -15.20 -18.49
N ILE A 263 -2.36 -14.49 -17.56
CA ILE A 263 -1.09 -14.92 -16.94
C ILE A 263 -1.29 -16.06 -15.95
N GLY A 264 -2.51 -16.23 -15.43
CA GLY A 264 -2.85 -17.26 -14.44
C GLY A 264 -2.44 -16.87 -13.00
N TRP A 265 -2.95 -17.67 -12.07
CA TRP A 265 -2.76 -17.43 -10.63
C TRP A 265 -1.32 -17.65 -10.17
N GLU A 266 -0.61 -18.61 -10.77
CA GLU A 266 0.78 -18.96 -10.39
C GLU A 266 1.74 -17.81 -10.74
N VAL A 267 1.64 -17.26 -11.94
CA VAL A 267 2.46 -16.12 -12.36
C VAL A 267 2.11 -14.87 -11.55
N ALA A 268 0.81 -14.65 -11.29
CA ALA A 268 0.38 -13.54 -10.45
C ALA A 268 0.94 -13.65 -9.01
N LYS A 269 0.98 -14.86 -8.45
CA LYS A 269 1.61 -15.15 -7.15
C LYS A 269 3.12 -14.88 -7.20
N GLU A 270 3.82 -15.29 -8.26
CA GLU A 270 5.25 -15.00 -8.41
C GLU A 270 5.53 -13.50 -8.37
N VAL A 271 4.66 -12.68 -8.99
CA VAL A 271 4.77 -11.21 -8.93
C VAL A 271 4.62 -10.71 -7.48
N VAL A 272 3.64 -11.23 -6.73
CA VAL A 272 3.47 -10.90 -5.30
C VAL A 272 4.73 -11.22 -4.50
N ASP A 273 5.30 -12.42 -4.69
CA ASP A 273 6.46 -12.88 -3.91
C ASP A 273 7.75 -12.10 -4.21
N LYS A 274 7.82 -11.40 -5.35
CA LYS A 274 9.00 -10.65 -5.78
C LYS A 274 8.91 -9.16 -5.54
N LEU A 275 7.73 -8.64 -5.26
CA LEU A 275 7.54 -7.22 -5.01
C LEU A 275 7.56 -6.90 -3.50
N ASN A 276 8.01 -5.69 -3.20
CA ASN A 276 7.96 -5.13 -1.85
C ASN A 276 6.75 -4.21 -1.64
N ILE A 277 5.89 -4.05 -2.64
CA ILE A 277 4.71 -3.18 -2.62
C ILE A 277 3.45 -3.99 -2.89
N PRO A 278 2.28 -3.55 -2.40
CA PRO A 278 1.00 -4.21 -2.62
C PRO A 278 0.69 -4.49 -4.09
N VAL A 279 0.10 -5.65 -4.36
CA VAL A 279 -0.30 -6.10 -5.69
C VAL A 279 -1.80 -6.36 -5.72
N TYR A 280 -2.52 -5.72 -6.63
CA TYR A 280 -3.92 -6.05 -6.93
C TYR A 280 -4.00 -6.95 -8.16
N PHE A 281 -4.88 -7.92 -8.12
CA PHE A 281 -5.20 -8.79 -9.27
C PHE A 281 -6.36 -8.21 -10.06
N LEU A 282 -6.20 -8.13 -11.38
CA LEU A 282 -7.19 -7.62 -12.33
C LEU A 282 -7.34 -8.57 -13.53
N GLY A 283 -8.48 -8.51 -14.20
CA GLY A 283 -8.83 -9.32 -15.38
C GLY A 283 -9.54 -10.61 -15.00
N GLY A 284 -10.83 -10.66 -15.35
CA GLY A 284 -11.71 -11.78 -15.03
C GLY A 284 -12.04 -11.99 -13.56
N MET A 285 -11.57 -11.09 -12.69
CA MET A 285 -11.75 -11.17 -11.24
C MET A 285 -13.19 -10.82 -10.83
N THR A 286 -13.68 -11.54 -9.82
CA THR A 286 -14.97 -11.32 -9.17
C THR A 286 -14.80 -11.25 -7.66
N ILE A 287 -15.83 -10.82 -6.93
CA ILE A 287 -15.78 -10.79 -5.46
C ILE A 287 -15.54 -12.17 -4.84
N ASN A 288 -15.92 -13.26 -5.51
CA ASN A 288 -15.68 -14.62 -5.05
C ASN A 288 -14.21 -15.01 -5.07
N ASP A 289 -13.39 -14.33 -5.87
CA ASP A 289 -11.95 -14.57 -5.98
C ASP A 289 -11.15 -13.85 -4.89
N LEU A 290 -11.79 -12.96 -4.10
CA LEU A 290 -11.10 -12.13 -3.12
C LEU A 290 -10.34 -12.95 -2.09
N ASN A 291 -10.98 -13.95 -1.48
CA ASN A 291 -10.34 -14.76 -0.44
C ASN A 291 -9.10 -15.48 -0.98
N LYS A 292 -9.21 -16.12 -2.15
CA LYS A 292 -8.08 -16.76 -2.81
C LYS A 292 -6.95 -15.77 -3.13
N THR A 293 -7.29 -14.56 -3.55
CA THR A 293 -6.32 -13.49 -3.83
C THR A 293 -5.55 -13.10 -2.57
N LEU A 294 -6.24 -12.95 -1.44
CA LEU A 294 -5.61 -12.62 -0.14
C LEU A 294 -4.75 -13.79 0.38
N GLU A 295 -5.20 -15.05 0.23
CA GLU A 295 -4.41 -16.24 0.59
C GLU A 295 -3.09 -16.34 -0.20
N LEU A 296 -3.04 -15.83 -1.42
CA LEU A 296 -1.83 -15.72 -2.23
C LEU A 296 -0.93 -14.55 -1.83
N GLY A 297 -1.31 -13.75 -0.82
CA GLY A 297 -0.55 -12.61 -0.32
C GLY A 297 -0.75 -11.31 -1.12
N ALA A 298 -1.67 -11.28 -2.07
CA ALA A 298 -2.01 -10.05 -2.79
C ALA A 298 -2.84 -9.11 -1.91
N GLN A 299 -2.83 -7.80 -2.22
CA GLN A 299 -3.60 -6.77 -1.51
C GLN A 299 -5.11 -6.96 -1.69
N GLY A 300 -5.52 -7.44 -2.84
CA GLY A 300 -6.91 -7.61 -3.17
C GLY A 300 -7.17 -7.65 -4.67
N ILE A 301 -8.41 -7.40 -5.04
CA ILE A 301 -8.83 -7.40 -6.43
C ILE A 301 -9.14 -6.00 -6.94
N ALA A 302 -8.80 -5.74 -8.21
CA ALA A 302 -9.23 -4.58 -8.96
C ALA A 302 -10.25 -4.98 -10.02
N GLY A 303 -11.18 -4.11 -10.37
CA GLY A 303 -12.14 -4.42 -11.42
C GLY A 303 -13.10 -3.31 -11.79
N VAL A 304 -13.63 -3.41 -13.01
CA VAL A 304 -14.70 -2.53 -13.50
C VAL A 304 -16.07 -3.05 -13.07
N SER A 305 -16.24 -4.37 -13.04
CA SER A 305 -17.49 -5.08 -12.76
C SER A 305 -17.31 -6.19 -11.71
N ALA A 306 -16.24 -6.13 -10.92
CA ALA A 306 -15.94 -7.15 -9.92
C ALA A 306 -16.77 -7.02 -8.63
N PHE A 307 -17.42 -5.86 -8.42
CA PHE A 307 -18.14 -5.51 -7.21
C PHE A 307 -19.54 -5.03 -7.51
#